data_2bf4b87bdb7662cfc9f8a30091c5638b
#
_entry.id   2bf4b87bdb7662cfc9f8a30091c5638b
#
_cell.length_a   1.000
_cell.length_b   1.000
_cell.length_c   1.000
_cell.angle_alpha   90.00
_cell.angle_beta   90.00
_cell.angle_gamma   90.00
#
_symmetry.space_group_name_H-M   'P 1'
#
loop_
_entity.id
_entity.type
_entity.pdbx_description
1 polymer ?
#
loop_
_entity_poly.entity_id
_entity_poly.type
_entity_poly.pdbx_seq_one_letter_code
_entity_poly.pdbx_strand_id
1 'polypeptide(L)'
;TATLIAQKGYQVLLLERDELPSFKVGESLIPGTYWTLKRLGMIDQMKESHFPEKYSVQFYSQTGKPSTPFYFFENDPHESSMTWQVLRSEFDQMLVINAEKHGVEVRRGTHVHQVLFDDKKAVGVRAKLKPDKDIRDFKAKVIVDSTGQSALISRKLKMNVADPKLKNASIFTHFEGAFRDEGIDEGATLILHTENKDSWFWYIPLPHDRVSVGVVGSIDYLMRAKEKGLQTIFDSQIKKCKPLQEKLENAKQVFSVKVTKDFSYRSKQIAGDHWVLVGDALGFLDPVYS
;
A
#
# COMPACT_ATOMS: atom_id res chain seq x y z
N THR A 1 -6.98 2.72 -12.51
CA THR A 1 -6.82 2.24 -13.90
C THR A 1 -8.18 1.89 -14.50
N ALA A 2 -8.97 0.98 -13.91
CA ALA A 2 -10.27 0.53 -14.45
C ALA A 2 -11.21 1.69 -14.80
N THR A 3 -11.42 2.62 -13.86
CA THR A 3 -12.23 3.83 -14.04
C THR A 3 -11.78 4.66 -15.26
N LEU A 4 -10.47 4.90 -15.39
CA LEU A 4 -9.94 5.71 -16.50
C LEU A 4 -10.10 5.03 -17.87
N ILE A 5 -10.09 3.71 -17.91
CA ILE A 5 -10.34 2.94 -19.13
C ILE A 5 -11.83 3.01 -19.48
N ALA A 6 -12.72 2.85 -18.48
CA ALA A 6 -14.17 2.96 -18.68
C ALA A 6 -14.59 4.35 -19.15
N GLN A 7 -14.01 5.42 -18.58
CA GLN A 7 -14.21 6.83 -19.04
C GLN A 7 -13.82 7.07 -20.51
N LYS A 8 -13.02 6.18 -21.12
CA LYS A 8 -12.68 6.20 -22.54
C LYS A 8 -13.65 5.36 -23.40
N GLY A 9 -14.73 4.87 -22.82
CA GLY A 9 -15.77 4.11 -23.52
C GLY A 9 -15.48 2.63 -23.70
N TYR A 10 -14.45 2.09 -23.05
CA TYR A 10 -14.18 0.65 -23.10
C TYR A 10 -14.99 -0.10 -22.05
N GLN A 11 -15.45 -1.31 -22.40
CA GLN A 11 -16.02 -2.25 -21.43
C GLN A 11 -14.91 -2.81 -20.53
N VAL A 12 -15.09 -2.66 -19.21
CA VAL A 12 -14.11 -3.08 -18.22
C VAL A 12 -14.72 -4.03 -17.23
N LEU A 13 -14.09 -5.20 -17.04
CA LEU A 13 -14.39 -6.16 -15.99
C LEU A 13 -13.24 -6.15 -14.98
N LEU A 14 -13.53 -5.81 -13.73
CA LEU A 14 -12.61 -5.86 -12.59
C LEU A 14 -12.91 -7.10 -11.77
N LEU A 15 -11.91 -7.97 -11.62
CA LEU A 15 -11.99 -9.18 -10.80
C LEU A 15 -11.18 -8.96 -9.51
N GLU A 16 -11.86 -9.03 -8.36
CA GLU A 16 -11.26 -8.87 -7.05
C GLU A 16 -11.38 -10.18 -6.25
N ARG A 17 -10.26 -10.65 -5.71
CA ARG A 17 -10.18 -11.90 -4.94
C ARG A 17 -10.98 -11.84 -3.64
N ASP A 18 -10.91 -10.70 -2.95
CA ASP A 18 -11.53 -10.51 -1.65
C ASP A 18 -12.97 -10.02 -1.81
N GLU A 19 -13.88 -10.49 -0.97
CA GLU A 19 -15.29 -10.03 -0.98
C GLU A 19 -15.45 -8.67 -0.32
N LEU A 20 -14.70 -8.45 0.75
CA LEU A 20 -14.67 -7.20 1.49
C LEU A 20 -13.25 -6.62 1.47
N PRO A 21 -13.15 -5.28 1.50
CA PRO A 21 -11.87 -4.63 1.67
C PRO A 21 -11.18 -5.10 2.95
N SER A 22 -9.89 -5.38 2.86
CA SER A 22 -9.10 -5.88 3.97
C SER A 22 -7.98 -4.92 4.32
N PHE A 23 -7.44 -5.09 5.53
CA PHE A 23 -6.25 -4.36 5.97
C PHE A 23 -5.09 -4.60 5.01
N LYS A 24 -4.58 -3.53 4.41
CA LYS A 24 -3.41 -3.51 3.51
C LYS A 24 -2.50 -2.35 3.91
N VAL A 25 -1.20 -2.51 3.76
CA VAL A 25 -0.23 -1.41 3.87
C VAL A 25 -0.30 -0.50 2.63
N GLY A 26 0.23 0.71 2.73
CA GLY A 26 0.13 1.77 1.71
C GLY A 26 -0.96 2.78 2.09
N GLU A 27 -0.92 3.21 3.35
CA GLU A 27 -1.93 4.06 4.00
C GLU A 27 -1.56 5.54 3.93
N SER A 28 -0.30 5.85 3.65
CA SER A 28 0.19 7.21 3.49
C SER A 28 0.28 7.56 2.01
N LEU A 29 -0.56 8.46 1.54
CA LEU A 29 -0.51 8.95 0.17
C LEU A 29 0.61 9.99 0.00
N ILE A 30 1.05 10.17 -1.23
CA ILE A 30 2.02 11.22 -1.59
C ILE A 30 1.32 12.34 -2.37
N PRO A 31 1.83 13.58 -2.36
CA PRO A 31 1.24 14.72 -3.08
C PRO A 31 0.89 14.43 -4.54
N GLY A 32 1.74 13.69 -5.26
CA GLY A 32 1.50 13.32 -6.65
C GLY A 32 0.22 12.51 -6.91
N THR A 33 -0.39 11.90 -5.88
CA THR A 33 -1.68 11.20 -6.01
C THR A 33 -2.84 12.15 -6.28
N TYR A 34 -2.72 13.44 -5.95
CA TYR A 34 -3.71 14.48 -6.24
C TYR A 34 -4.15 14.44 -7.70
N TRP A 35 -3.21 14.40 -8.63
CA TRP A 35 -3.52 14.44 -10.08
C TRP A 35 -4.29 13.21 -10.55
N THR A 36 -4.00 12.06 -9.97
CA THR A 36 -4.77 10.84 -10.24
C THR A 36 -6.18 10.93 -9.68
N LEU A 37 -6.34 11.38 -8.43
CA LEU A 37 -7.65 11.58 -7.80
C LEU A 37 -8.48 12.63 -8.54
N LYS A 38 -7.87 13.72 -9.00
CA LYS A 38 -8.51 14.74 -9.82
C LYS A 38 -9.06 14.17 -11.13
N ARG A 39 -8.26 13.36 -11.83
CA ARG A 39 -8.71 12.68 -13.06
C ARG A 39 -9.83 11.66 -12.80
N LEU A 40 -9.90 11.10 -11.63
CA LEU A 40 -10.96 10.17 -11.19
C LEU A 40 -12.22 10.90 -10.72
N GLY A 41 -12.20 12.25 -10.58
CA GLY A 41 -13.29 13.03 -10.03
C GLY A 41 -13.51 12.81 -8.53
N MET A 42 -12.44 12.51 -7.78
CA MET A 42 -12.55 12.11 -6.36
C MET A 42 -12.03 13.17 -5.38
N ILE A 43 -11.52 14.32 -5.84
CA ILE A 43 -10.91 15.32 -4.94
C ILE A 43 -11.92 15.83 -3.91
N ASP A 44 -13.14 16.17 -4.32
CA ASP A 44 -14.16 16.70 -3.40
C ASP A 44 -14.54 15.63 -2.35
N GLN A 45 -14.72 14.38 -2.78
CA GLN A 45 -14.99 13.26 -1.88
C GLN A 45 -13.84 13.01 -0.88
N MET A 46 -12.59 13.22 -1.31
CA MET A 46 -11.44 13.13 -0.41
C MET A 46 -11.41 14.28 0.60
N LYS A 47 -11.70 15.51 0.18
CA LYS A 47 -11.79 16.69 1.07
C LYS A 47 -12.91 16.57 2.09
N GLU A 48 -14.03 15.93 1.74
CA GLU A 48 -15.16 15.68 2.62
C GLU A 48 -14.99 14.44 3.51
N SER A 49 -13.93 13.66 3.29
CA SER A 49 -13.67 12.45 4.07
C SER A 49 -13.12 12.79 5.47
N HIS A 50 -13.17 11.79 6.34
CA HIS A 50 -12.54 11.88 7.68
C HIS A 50 -11.07 11.43 7.68
N PHE A 51 -10.45 11.30 6.51
CA PHE A 51 -9.04 10.95 6.41
C PHE A 51 -8.16 12.12 6.86
N PRO A 52 -7.20 11.92 7.79
CA PRO A 52 -6.29 12.98 8.20
C PRO A 52 -5.57 13.59 7.00
N GLU A 53 -5.56 14.92 6.92
CA GLU A 53 -4.80 15.65 5.91
C GLU A 53 -3.31 15.60 6.22
N LYS A 54 -2.51 15.24 5.22
CA LYS A 54 -1.06 15.14 5.33
C LYS A 54 -0.38 16.28 4.60
N TYR A 55 0.32 17.09 5.34
CA TYR A 55 1.09 18.25 4.84
C TYR A 55 2.59 18.04 4.87
N SER A 56 3.07 17.07 5.69
CA SER A 56 4.48 16.92 5.97
C SER A 56 4.93 15.48 6.22
N VAL A 57 6.23 15.31 6.21
CA VAL A 57 6.95 14.16 6.76
C VAL A 57 7.97 14.68 7.78
N GLN A 58 8.12 14.00 8.91
CA GLN A 58 9.10 14.33 9.93
C GLN A 58 9.98 13.13 10.27
N PHE A 59 11.26 13.37 10.48
CA PHE A 59 12.23 12.33 10.76
C PHE A 59 12.71 12.43 12.21
N TYR A 60 12.86 11.28 12.85
CA TYR A 60 13.47 11.15 14.17
C TYR A 60 14.80 10.43 14.04
N SER A 61 15.85 11.07 14.55
CA SER A 61 17.19 10.48 14.56
C SER A 61 17.25 9.26 15.49
N GLN A 62 18.34 8.51 15.41
CA GLN A 62 18.64 7.39 16.32
C GLN A 62 18.69 7.79 17.80
N THR A 63 18.96 9.07 18.10
CA THR A 63 18.96 9.62 19.47
C THR A 63 17.58 10.09 19.93
N GLY A 64 16.56 9.93 19.10
CA GLY A 64 15.20 10.38 19.37
C GLY A 64 14.93 11.86 19.07
N LYS A 65 15.93 12.60 18.55
CA LYS A 65 15.77 14.02 18.23
C LYS A 65 14.96 14.17 16.93
N PRO A 66 13.84 14.90 16.92
CA PRO A 66 13.09 15.19 15.70
C PRO A 66 13.82 16.20 14.81
N SER A 67 13.64 16.06 13.50
CA SER A 67 13.93 17.12 12.54
C SER A 67 12.85 18.21 12.58
N THR A 68 13.09 19.34 11.90
CA THR A 68 11.97 20.18 11.47
C THR A 68 11.07 19.35 10.52
N PRO A 69 9.74 19.51 10.55
CA PRO A 69 8.87 18.90 9.55
C PRO A 69 9.26 19.36 8.14
N PHE A 70 9.19 18.45 7.19
CA PHE A 70 9.33 18.77 5.77
C PHE A 70 7.95 19.02 5.19
N TYR A 71 7.54 20.28 5.13
CA TYR A 71 6.24 20.66 4.56
C TYR A 71 6.28 20.68 3.03
N PHE A 72 5.33 19.98 2.40
CA PHE A 72 5.28 19.86 0.95
C PHE A 72 5.00 21.19 0.25
N PHE A 73 4.16 22.05 0.85
CA PHE A 73 3.78 23.36 0.31
C PHE A 73 4.92 24.39 0.30
N GLU A 74 5.98 24.19 1.06
CA GLU A 74 7.18 25.04 1.02
C GLU A 74 7.92 24.90 -0.32
N ASN A 75 7.79 23.74 -0.99
CA ASN A 75 8.39 23.49 -2.30
C ASN A 75 7.43 23.80 -3.44
N ASP A 76 6.14 23.58 -3.28
CA ASP A 76 5.09 23.85 -4.26
C ASP A 76 3.84 24.33 -3.52
N PRO A 77 3.50 25.64 -3.57
CA PRO A 77 2.34 26.19 -2.84
C PRO A 77 0.98 25.86 -3.47
N HIS A 78 0.92 24.91 -4.38
CA HIS A 78 -0.31 24.43 -4.99
C HIS A 78 -1.09 23.50 -4.06
N GLU A 79 -2.42 23.42 -4.20
CA GLU A 79 -3.26 22.51 -3.38
C GLU A 79 -2.88 21.03 -3.49
N SER A 80 -2.19 20.61 -4.57
CA SER A 80 -1.66 19.26 -4.73
C SER A 80 -0.55 18.90 -3.74
N SER A 81 -0.03 19.87 -2.99
CA SER A 81 0.98 19.64 -1.94
C SER A 81 0.36 19.14 -0.63
N MET A 82 -0.96 19.12 -0.52
CA MET A 82 -1.68 18.40 0.53
C MET A 82 -2.13 17.04 0.01
N THR A 83 -2.07 16.04 0.87
CA THR A 83 -2.54 14.68 0.58
C THR A 83 -3.22 14.08 1.83
N TRP A 84 -3.44 12.77 1.90
CA TRP A 84 -4.20 12.14 2.99
C TRP A 84 -3.51 10.89 3.52
N GLN A 85 -3.80 10.61 4.80
CA GLN A 85 -3.55 9.33 5.43
C GLN A 85 -4.85 8.51 5.38
N VAL A 86 -4.83 7.38 4.67
CA VAL A 86 -6.07 6.67 4.35
C VAL A 86 -6.16 5.31 5.04
N LEU A 87 -7.32 5.01 5.60
CA LEU A 87 -7.64 3.65 5.99
C LEU A 87 -7.97 2.85 4.73
N ARG A 88 -7.06 1.93 4.34
CA ARG A 88 -7.10 1.24 3.05
C ARG A 88 -8.40 0.48 2.78
N SER A 89 -9.03 -0.08 3.81
CA SER A 89 -10.33 -0.74 3.66
C SER A 89 -11.41 0.22 3.15
N GLU A 90 -11.41 1.47 3.62
CA GLU A 90 -12.38 2.49 3.21
C GLU A 90 -11.98 3.13 1.88
N PHE A 91 -10.73 3.52 1.74
CA PHE A 91 -10.22 4.14 0.52
C PHE A 91 -10.31 3.19 -0.70
N ASP A 92 -9.94 1.92 -0.55
CA ASP A 92 -10.07 0.93 -1.61
C ASP A 92 -11.56 0.75 -2.00
N GLN A 93 -12.48 0.76 -1.02
CA GLN A 93 -13.93 0.72 -1.29
C GLN A 93 -14.42 1.96 -2.04
N MET A 94 -13.97 3.15 -1.67
CA MET A 94 -14.32 4.39 -2.37
C MET A 94 -13.88 4.34 -3.84
N LEU A 95 -12.68 3.84 -4.11
CA LEU A 95 -12.15 3.66 -5.47
C LEU A 95 -12.98 2.65 -6.29
N VAL A 96 -13.44 1.56 -5.68
CA VAL A 96 -14.29 0.55 -6.34
C VAL A 96 -15.66 1.13 -6.65
N ILE A 97 -16.31 1.80 -5.69
CA ILE A 97 -17.60 2.46 -5.91
C ILE A 97 -17.49 3.50 -7.04
N ASN A 98 -16.39 4.27 -7.05
CA ASN A 98 -16.15 5.22 -8.13
C ASN A 98 -16.00 4.52 -9.49
N ALA A 99 -15.37 3.35 -9.55
CA ALA A 99 -15.24 2.57 -10.77
C ALA A 99 -16.60 2.07 -11.26
N GLU A 100 -17.44 1.54 -10.36
CA GLU A 100 -18.82 1.10 -10.65
C GLU A 100 -19.68 2.25 -11.19
N LYS A 101 -19.60 3.45 -10.60
CA LYS A 101 -20.29 4.66 -11.08
C LYS A 101 -19.90 5.04 -12.52
N HIS A 102 -18.70 4.67 -12.96
CA HIS A 102 -18.20 4.90 -14.33
C HIS A 102 -18.41 3.70 -15.26
N GLY A 103 -19.25 2.73 -14.86
CA GLY A 103 -19.64 1.60 -15.71
C GLY A 103 -18.67 0.42 -15.71
N VAL A 104 -17.74 0.34 -14.74
CA VAL A 104 -16.92 -0.85 -14.56
C VAL A 104 -17.76 -1.97 -13.94
N GLU A 105 -17.80 -3.13 -14.58
CA GLU A 105 -18.35 -4.34 -13.95
C GLU A 105 -17.36 -4.86 -12.91
N VAL A 106 -17.75 -4.93 -11.64
CA VAL A 106 -16.91 -5.43 -10.54
C VAL A 106 -17.42 -6.78 -10.06
N ARG A 107 -16.55 -7.78 -10.04
CA ARG A 107 -16.84 -9.11 -9.47
C ARG A 107 -15.89 -9.40 -8.32
N ARG A 108 -16.41 -9.30 -7.11
CA ARG A 108 -15.72 -9.66 -5.86
C ARG A 108 -15.74 -11.17 -5.64
N GLY A 109 -14.91 -11.68 -4.73
CA GLY A 109 -14.80 -13.12 -4.47
C GLY A 109 -14.26 -13.92 -5.67
N THR A 110 -13.63 -13.25 -6.65
CA THR A 110 -13.19 -13.84 -7.91
C THR A 110 -11.65 -13.85 -7.98
N HIS A 111 -11.05 -14.97 -7.63
CA HIS A 111 -9.60 -15.12 -7.59
C HIS A 111 -9.02 -15.56 -8.92
N VAL A 112 -8.41 -14.63 -9.64
CA VAL A 112 -7.64 -14.92 -10.85
C VAL A 112 -6.35 -15.64 -10.45
N HIS A 113 -6.15 -16.85 -10.97
CA HIS A 113 -4.97 -17.65 -10.69
C HIS A 113 -4.14 -17.96 -11.94
N GLN A 114 -4.67 -17.65 -13.14
CA GLN A 114 -3.97 -17.89 -14.39
C GLN A 114 -4.35 -16.85 -15.45
N VAL A 115 -3.35 -16.36 -16.20
CA VAL A 115 -3.56 -15.65 -17.45
C VAL A 115 -3.44 -16.66 -18.60
N LEU A 116 -4.42 -16.63 -19.51
CA LEU A 116 -4.50 -17.50 -20.68
C LEU A 116 -3.77 -16.84 -21.86
N PHE A 117 -2.89 -17.58 -22.48
CA PHE A 117 -2.11 -17.14 -23.63
C PHE A 117 -2.40 -18.04 -24.83
N ASP A 118 -2.48 -17.42 -25.99
CA ASP A 118 -2.39 -18.05 -27.31
C ASP A 118 -1.04 -17.60 -27.90
N ASP A 119 -0.07 -18.49 -27.93
CA ASP A 119 1.36 -18.19 -28.10
C ASP A 119 1.82 -17.12 -27.11
N LYS A 120 2.16 -15.91 -27.56
CA LYS A 120 2.59 -14.77 -26.73
C LYS A 120 1.47 -13.79 -26.39
N LYS A 121 0.32 -13.91 -27.02
CA LYS A 121 -0.83 -13.04 -26.89
C LYS A 121 -1.69 -13.42 -25.71
N ALA A 122 -1.94 -12.51 -24.77
CA ALA A 122 -2.89 -12.73 -23.71
C ALA A 122 -4.34 -12.65 -24.25
N VAL A 123 -5.13 -13.70 -24.02
CA VAL A 123 -6.49 -13.83 -24.55
C VAL A 123 -7.57 -13.86 -23.49
N GLY A 124 -7.20 -13.95 -22.22
CA GLY A 124 -8.15 -14.00 -21.11
C GLY A 124 -7.48 -14.39 -19.80
N VAL A 125 -8.33 -14.63 -18.81
CA VAL A 125 -7.91 -15.09 -17.49
C VAL A 125 -8.76 -16.24 -17.01
N ARG A 126 -8.18 -17.11 -16.18
CA ARG A 126 -8.90 -18.17 -15.48
C ARG A 126 -9.01 -17.82 -14.01
N ALA A 127 -10.21 -17.84 -13.49
CA ALA A 127 -10.49 -17.46 -12.13
C ALA A 127 -11.36 -18.48 -11.41
N LYS A 128 -11.19 -18.53 -10.09
CA LYS A 128 -12.00 -19.32 -9.17
C LYS A 128 -12.96 -18.39 -8.45
N LEU A 129 -14.24 -18.71 -8.51
CA LEU A 129 -15.32 -17.93 -7.93
C LEU A 129 -15.68 -18.48 -6.54
N LYS A 130 -15.91 -17.61 -5.57
CA LYS A 130 -16.53 -17.94 -4.29
C LYS A 130 -18.05 -17.80 -4.39
N PRO A 131 -18.85 -18.54 -3.59
CA PRO A 131 -18.41 -19.53 -2.60
C PRO A 131 -18.13 -20.91 -3.19
N ASP A 132 -18.68 -21.23 -4.39
CA ASP A 132 -18.77 -22.59 -4.94
C ASP A 132 -17.45 -23.16 -5.46
N LYS A 133 -16.42 -22.29 -5.54
CA LYS A 133 -15.11 -22.63 -6.09
C LYS A 133 -15.12 -22.99 -7.58
N ASP A 134 -16.19 -22.63 -8.29
CA ASP A 134 -16.26 -22.78 -9.73
C ASP A 134 -15.09 -22.13 -10.45
N ILE A 135 -14.54 -22.80 -11.43
CA ILE A 135 -13.50 -22.28 -12.30
C ILE A 135 -14.13 -21.78 -13.59
N ARG A 136 -13.85 -20.50 -13.92
CA ARG A 136 -14.35 -19.89 -15.16
C ARG A 136 -13.23 -19.16 -15.90
N ASP A 137 -13.33 -19.20 -17.23
CA ASP A 137 -12.49 -18.45 -18.12
C ASP A 137 -13.22 -17.17 -18.56
N PHE A 138 -12.50 -16.05 -18.44
CA PHE A 138 -12.97 -14.73 -18.90
C PHE A 138 -12.09 -14.30 -20.07
N LYS A 139 -12.68 -14.14 -21.24
CA LYS A 139 -11.98 -13.64 -22.43
C LYS A 139 -11.93 -12.12 -22.42
N ALA A 140 -10.81 -11.55 -22.85
CA ALA A 140 -10.65 -10.10 -22.98
C ALA A 140 -9.67 -9.76 -24.12
N LYS A 141 -9.84 -8.55 -24.69
CA LYS A 141 -8.90 -8.03 -25.70
C LYS A 141 -7.57 -7.59 -25.09
N VAL A 142 -7.58 -7.13 -23.83
CA VAL A 142 -6.38 -6.71 -23.09
C VAL A 142 -6.55 -7.12 -21.64
N ILE A 143 -5.47 -7.66 -21.07
CA ILE A 143 -5.37 -8.00 -19.65
C ILE A 143 -4.54 -6.94 -18.94
N VAL A 144 -5.12 -6.31 -17.92
CA VAL A 144 -4.40 -5.42 -17.01
C VAL A 144 -4.10 -6.18 -15.73
N ASP A 145 -2.82 -6.51 -15.51
CA ASP A 145 -2.40 -7.15 -14.28
C ASP A 145 -2.19 -6.10 -13.18
N SER A 146 -3.12 -6.08 -12.23
CA SER A 146 -3.09 -5.27 -11.01
C SER A 146 -3.09 -6.15 -9.75
N THR A 147 -2.51 -7.36 -9.85
CA THR A 147 -2.52 -8.35 -8.77
C THR A 147 -1.58 -8.01 -7.61
N GLY A 148 -1.02 -6.81 -7.59
CA GLY A 148 -0.10 -6.34 -6.56
C GLY A 148 1.16 -7.21 -6.50
N GLN A 149 1.66 -7.50 -5.32
CA GLN A 149 2.87 -8.31 -5.12
C GLN A 149 2.75 -9.76 -5.61
N SER A 150 1.54 -10.23 -5.95
CA SER A 150 1.37 -11.54 -6.63
C SER A 150 1.98 -11.52 -8.02
N ALA A 151 2.02 -10.35 -8.70
CA ALA A 151 2.69 -10.11 -9.98
C ALA A 151 2.49 -11.27 -10.98
N LEU A 152 1.23 -11.63 -11.22
CA LEU A 152 0.82 -12.88 -11.86
C LEU A 152 1.46 -13.09 -13.23
N ILE A 153 1.41 -12.08 -14.11
CA ILE A 153 2.03 -12.14 -15.44
C ILE A 153 3.55 -12.12 -15.34
N SER A 154 4.11 -11.18 -14.56
CA SER A 154 5.56 -11.03 -14.42
C SER A 154 6.23 -12.31 -13.92
N ARG A 155 5.61 -12.98 -12.94
CA ARG A 155 6.10 -14.27 -12.44
C ARG A 155 5.92 -15.40 -13.45
N LYS A 156 4.76 -15.49 -14.11
CA LYS A 156 4.51 -16.51 -15.13
C LYS A 156 5.52 -16.43 -16.28
N LEU A 157 5.83 -15.23 -16.73
CA LEU A 157 6.77 -14.98 -17.82
C LEU A 157 8.24 -14.88 -17.35
N LYS A 158 8.52 -15.13 -16.05
CA LYS A 158 9.86 -15.06 -15.43
C LYS A 158 10.57 -13.72 -15.66
N MET A 159 9.79 -12.63 -15.60
CA MET A 159 10.29 -11.27 -15.81
C MET A 159 10.58 -10.54 -14.50
N ASN A 160 10.17 -11.09 -13.37
CA ASN A 160 10.36 -10.48 -12.05
C ASN A 160 11.85 -10.54 -11.67
N VAL A 161 12.41 -9.37 -11.32
CA VAL A 161 13.80 -9.20 -10.89
C VAL A 161 13.78 -8.54 -9.51
N ALA A 162 14.16 -9.30 -8.49
CA ALA A 162 14.37 -8.77 -7.14
C ALA A 162 15.62 -7.89 -7.10
N ASP A 163 15.60 -6.83 -6.31
CA ASP A 163 16.79 -6.05 -6.03
C ASP A 163 17.63 -6.77 -4.95
N PRO A 164 18.84 -7.23 -5.26
CA PRO A 164 19.66 -7.97 -4.30
C PRO A 164 20.14 -7.13 -3.13
N LYS A 165 20.12 -5.79 -3.25
CA LYS A 165 20.55 -4.84 -2.21
C LYS A 165 19.41 -4.40 -1.28
N LEU A 166 18.16 -4.64 -1.67
CA LEU A 166 16.96 -4.21 -0.95
C LEU A 166 16.16 -5.41 -0.44
N LYS A 167 16.83 -6.33 0.24
CA LYS A 167 16.20 -7.49 0.89
C LYS A 167 15.65 -7.08 2.25
N ASN A 168 14.55 -6.35 2.25
CA ASN A 168 13.91 -5.87 3.46
C ASN A 168 12.68 -6.71 3.85
N ALA A 169 12.36 -6.67 5.13
CA ALA A 169 11.07 -7.12 5.67
C ALA A 169 10.44 -5.98 6.45
N SER A 170 9.12 -5.99 6.54
CA SER A 170 8.39 -5.14 7.47
C SER A 170 7.50 -5.98 8.37
N ILE A 171 7.41 -5.59 9.65
CA ILE A 171 6.47 -6.14 10.63
C ILE A 171 5.64 -4.97 11.13
N PHE A 172 4.30 -5.09 11.09
CA PHE A 172 3.42 -3.95 11.29
C PHE A 172 2.08 -4.34 11.90
N THR A 173 1.45 -3.35 12.53
CA THR A 173 0.10 -3.43 13.11
C THR A 173 -0.51 -2.03 13.27
N HIS A 174 -1.73 -1.95 13.79
CA HIS A 174 -2.37 -0.70 14.20
C HIS A 174 -2.47 -0.62 15.73
N PHE A 175 -2.44 0.63 16.21
CA PHE A 175 -2.68 0.99 17.60
C PHE A 175 -3.84 1.98 17.69
N GLU A 176 -4.58 1.96 18.80
CA GLU A 176 -5.56 2.97 19.22
C GLU A 176 -5.06 3.67 20.49
N GLY A 177 -5.41 4.94 20.70
CA GLY A 177 -4.98 5.75 21.84
C GLY A 177 -3.49 6.13 21.79
N ALA A 178 -2.84 6.05 20.63
CA ALA A 178 -1.48 6.50 20.44
C ALA A 178 -1.43 8.04 20.33
N PHE A 179 -0.30 8.63 20.71
CA PHE A 179 -0.09 10.07 20.65
C PHE A 179 -0.31 10.60 19.22
N ARG A 180 -0.99 11.74 19.11
CA ARG A 180 -1.16 12.48 17.86
C ARG A 180 -0.70 13.91 18.04
N ASP A 181 -0.03 14.45 17.05
CA ASP A 181 0.22 15.87 16.97
C ASP A 181 -1.09 16.60 16.64
N GLU A 182 -1.13 17.92 16.83
CA GLU A 182 -2.32 18.74 16.61
C GLU A 182 -2.15 19.67 15.39
N GLY A 183 -3.27 20.15 14.86
CA GLY A 183 -3.31 21.12 13.79
C GLY A 183 -2.71 20.56 12.49
N ILE A 184 -1.84 21.33 11.84
CA ILE A 184 -1.26 20.98 10.53
C ILE A 184 -0.39 19.70 10.56
N ASP A 185 0.12 19.32 11.71
CA ASP A 185 0.98 18.16 11.90
C ASP A 185 0.22 16.89 12.30
N GLU A 186 -1.10 16.97 12.52
CA GLU A 186 -1.94 15.81 12.91
C GLU A 186 -1.77 14.62 11.97
N GLY A 187 -1.71 14.87 10.68
CA GLY A 187 -1.54 13.85 9.65
C GLY A 187 -0.09 13.64 9.17
N ALA A 188 0.90 14.19 9.87
CA ALA A 188 2.29 14.01 9.48
C ALA A 188 2.70 12.53 9.50
N THR A 189 3.43 12.08 8.47
CA THR A 189 4.11 10.77 8.53
C THR A 189 5.40 10.92 9.33
N LEU A 190 5.56 10.12 10.38
CA LEU A 190 6.81 10.12 11.13
C LEU A 190 7.66 8.90 10.75
N ILE A 191 8.93 9.16 10.49
CA ILE A 191 9.96 8.15 10.23
C ILE A 191 10.94 8.15 11.42
N LEU A 192 10.96 7.05 12.17
CA LEU A 192 11.72 6.97 13.39
C LEU A 192 12.84 5.92 13.28
N HIS A 193 14.09 6.34 13.40
CA HIS A 193 15.22 5.41 13.38
C HIS A 193 15.41 4.73 14.74
N THR A 194 15.74 3.44 14.71
CA THR A 194 16.21 2.73 15.91
C THR A 194 17.63 3.15 16.28
N GLU A 195 18.06 2.88 17.52
CA GLU A 195 19.34 3.31 18.11
C GLU A 195 20.56 3.06 17.22
N ASN A 196 20.61 1.92 16.54
CA ASN A 196 21.75 1.52 15.71
C ASN A 196 21.53 1.76 14.21
N LYS A 197 20.39 2.34 13.80
CA LYS A 197 19.96 2.46 12.40
C LYS A 197 19.83 1.11 11.64
N ASP A 198 19.73 -0.01 12.37
CA ASP A 198 19.52 -1.33 11.77
C ASP A 198 18.10 -1.49 11.18
N SER A 199 17.19 -0.65 11.65
CA SER A 199 15.80 -0.60 11.24
C SER A 199 15.23 0.79 11.46
N TRP A 200 14.05 1.02 10.90
CA TRP A 200 13.31 2.25 11.08
C TRP A 200 11.81 1.94 11.17
N PHE A 201 11.06 2.83 11.82
CA PHE A 201 9.62 2.72 11.94
C PHE A 201 8.93 3.79 11.10
N TRP A 202 7.82 3.43 10.47
CA TRP A 202 6.80 4.39 10.11
C TRP A 202 5.80 4.55 11.25
N TYR A 203 5.24 5.74 11.36
CA TYR A 203 4.14 6.09 12.24
C TYR A 203 3.18 6.97 11.45
N ILE A 204 2.00 6.42 11.15
CA ILE A 204 1.03 7.01 10.22
C ILE A 204 -0.30 7.18 10.96
N PRO A 205 -0.69 8.42 11.33
CA PRO A 205 -2.01 8.70 11.91
C PRO A 205 -3.11 8.35 10.92
N LEU A 206 -4.12 7.60 11.35
CA LEU A 206 -5.25 7.15 10.55
C LEU A 206 -6.57 7.63 11.17
N PRO A 207 -7.71 7.51 10.45
CA PRO A 207 -9.02 7.75 11.02
C PRO A 207 -9.32 6.87 12.25
N HIS A 208 -10.37 7.23 13.00
CA HIS A 208 -10.91 6.44 14.12
C HIS A 208 -9.88 6.18 15.23
N ASP A 209 -9.12 7.20 15.59
CA ASP A 209 -8.08 7.14 16.63
C ASP A 209 -7.01 6.06 16.38
N ARG A 210 -6.83 5.65 15.13
CA ARG A 210 -5.84 4.63 14.77
C ARG A 210 -4.53 5.24 14.33
N VAL A 211 -3.46 4.50 14.59
CA VAL A 211 -2.12 4.78 14.06
C VAL A 211 -1.56 3.50 13.49
N SER A 212 -1.09 3.55 12.25
CA SER A 212 -0.35 2.45 11.65
C SER A 212 1.11 2.57 12.05
N VAL A 213 1.66 1.51 12.60
CA VAL A 213 3.06 1.41 13.04
C VAL A 213 3.69 0.16 12.44
N GLY A 214 4.83 0.34 11.81
CA GLY A 214 5.57 -0.81 11.31
C GLY A 214 7.06 -0.57 11.27
N VAL A 215 7.82 -1.62 11.52
CA VAL A 215 9.27 -1.62 11.44
C VAL A 215 9.74 -2.21 10.13
N VAL A 216 10.70 -1.55 9.51
CA VAL A 216 11.40 -2.00 8.29
C VAL A 216 12.87 -2.21 8.60
N GLY A 217 13.44 -3.27 8.11
CA GLY A 217 14.86 -3.57 8.20
C GLY A 217 15.24 -4.74 7.31
N SER A 218 16.54 -5.04 7.21
CA SER A 218 16.97 -6.18 6.41
C SER A 218 16.36 -7.49 6.93
N ILE A 219 16.02 -8.41 6.02
CA ILE A 219 15.45 -9.72 6.37
C ILE A 219 16.37 -10.45 7.34
N ASP A 220 17.69 -10.44 7.09
CA ASP A 220 18.67 -11.11 7.91
C ASP A 220 18.71 -10.56 9.34
N TYR A 221 18.46 -9.27 9.51
CA TYR A 221 18.40 -8.61 10.81
C TYR A 221 17.06 -8.91 11.52
N LEU A 222 15.94 -8.56 10.90
CA LEU A 222 14.62 -8.69 11.53
C LEU A 222 14.22 -10.15 11.77
N MET A 223 14.54 -11.06 10.84
CA MET A 223 14.12 -12.45 10.92
C MET A 223 15.15 -13.35 11.64
N ARG A 224 16.23 -12.79 12.18
CA ARG A 224 17.25 -13.56 12.94
C ARG A 224 16.67 -14.35 14.10
N ALA A 225 15.64 -13.84 14.76
CA ALA A 225 14.97 -14.44 15.89
C ALA A 225 13.53 -14.91 15.57
N LYS A 226 13.28 -15.35 14.32
CA LYS A 226 11.93 -15.72 13.84
C LYS A 226 11.25 -16.81 14.66
N GLU A 227 12.01 -17.71 15.30
CA GLU A 227 11.53 -18.76 16.19
C GLU A 227 10.88 -18.22 17.47
N LYS A 228 11.19 -16.97 17.85
CA LYS A 228 10.58 -16.29 19.02
C LYS A 228 9.21 -15.67 18.69
N GLY A 229 8.78 -15.73 17.43
CA GLY A 229 7.52 -15.19 16.97
C GLY A 229 7.58 -13.71 16.57
N LEU A 230 6.70 -13.33 15.64
CA LEU A 230 6.69 -11.97 15.05
C LEU A 230 6.41 -10.87 16.07
N GLN A 231 5.51 -11.11 17.04
CA GLN A 231 5.19 -10.14 18.10
C GLN A 231 6.44 -9.83 18.93
N THR A 232 7.18 -10.86 19.37
CA THR A 232 8.41 -10.67 20.16
C THR A 232 9.47 -9.88 19.39
N ILE A 233 9.59 -10.11 18.09
CA ILE A 233 10.49 -9.33 17.24
C ILE A 233 10.06 -7.86 17.20
N PHE A 234 8.77 -7.61 16.93
CA PHE A 234 8.21 -6.27 16.86
C PHE A 234 8.43 -5.50 18.16
N ASP A 235 8.07 -6.09 19.30
CA ASP A 235 8.24 -5.51 20.63
C ASP A 235 9.73 -5.21 20.94
N SER A 236 10.63 -6.09 20.51
CA SER A 236 12.06 -5.88 20.69
C SER A 236 12.59 -4.69 19.88
N GLN A 237 12.00 -4.41 18.72
CA GLN A 237 12.37 -3.24 17.92
C GLN A 237 11.78 -1.96 18.52
N ILE A 238 10.55 -1.97 19.05
CA ILE A 238 9.96 -0.84 19.79
C ILE A 238 10.90 -0.42 20.93
N LYS A 239 11.43 -1.38 21.71
CA LYS A 239 12.39 -1.11 22.81
C LYS A 239 13.66 -0.40 22.36
N LYS A 240 14.00 -0.43 21.08
CA LYS A 240 15.18 0.24 20.51
C LYS A 240 14.83 1.62 19.90
N CYS A 241 13.60 2.07 20.04
CA CYS A 241 13.14 3.34 19.49
C CYS A 241 12.42 4.16 20.56
N LYS A 242 13.18 4.92 21.34
CA LYS A 242 12.65 5.70 22.47
C LYS A 242 11.47 6.60 22.08
N PRO A 243 11.53 7.42 21.00
CA PRO A 243 10.41 8.28 20.64
C PRO A 243 9.13 7.48 20.27
N LEU A 244 9.28 6.26 19.76
CA LEU A 244 8.12 5.39 19.52
C LEU A 244 7.51 4.86 20.82
N GLN A 245 8.35 4.49 21.80
CA GLN A 245 7.86 4.07 23.12
C GLN A 245 7.02 5.16 23.77
N GLU A 246 7.52 6.42 23.75
CA GLU A 246 6.81 7.58 24.29
C GLU A 246 5.45 7.80 23.60
N LYS A 247 5.42 7.70 22.26
CA LYS A 247 4.18 7.86 21.48
C LYS A 247 3.17 6.72 21.67
N LEU A 248 3.62 5.55 22.08
CA LEU A 248 2.78 4.37 22.31
C LEU A 248 2.49 4.10 23.79
N GLU A 249 2.88 4.96 24.71
CA GLU A 249 2.80 4.74 26.18
C GLU A 249 1.39 4.31 26.62
N ASN A 250 0.34 4.96 26.09
CA ASN A 250 -1.06 4.70 26.45
C ASN A 250 -1.81 3.91 25.34
N ALA A 251 -1.11 3.49 24.30
CA ALA A 251 -1.71 2.89 23.12
C ALA A 251 -2.01 1.40 23.32
N LYS A 252 -3.08 0.95 22.67
CA LYS A 252 -3.47 -0.47 22.62
C LYS A 252 -3.32 -1.00 21.19
N GLN A 253 -2.63 -2.13 21.04
CA GLN A 253 -2.55 -2.82 19.75
C GLN A 253 -3.91 -3.39 19.34
N VAL A 254 -4.34 -3.08 18.11
CA VAL A 254 -5.67 -3.48 17.59
C VAL A 254 -5.66 -4.85 16.94
N PHE A 255 -4.61 -5.15 16.20
CA PHE A 255 -4.48 -6.41 15.45
C PHE A 255 -3.19 -7.15 15.82
N SER A 256 -3.16 -8.45 15.58
CA SER A 256 -1.90 -9.20 15.58
C SER A 256 -0.96 -8.65 14.50
N VAL A 257 0.33 -8.63 14.78
CA VAL A 257 1.34 -8.18 13.82
C VAL A 257 1.30 -8.99 12.53
N LYS A 258 1.50 -8.30 11.42
CA LYS A 258 1.63 -8.88 10.08
C LYS A 258 3.07 -8.69 9.59
N VAL A 259 3.47 -9.49 8.62
CA VAL A 259 4.80 -9.41 8.00
C VAL A 259 4.69 -9.41 6.48
N THR A 260 5.51 -8.56 5.85
CA THR A 260 5.78 -8.60 4.41
C THR A 260 7.29 -8.72 4.20
N LYS A 261 7.71 -9.50 3.22
CA LYS A 261 9.13 -9.78 2.92
C LYS A 261 9.40 -9.68 1.44
N ASP A 262 10.65 -9.44 1.09
CA ASP A 262 11.17 -9.46 -0.30
C ASP A 262 10.33 -8.60 -1.25
N PHE A 263 9.94 -7.43 -0.83
CA PHE A 263 8.99 -6.60 -1.56
C PHE A 263 9.62 -5.64 -2.57
N SER A 264 10.97 -5.53 -2.64
CA SER A 264 11.63 -4.68 -3.64
C SER A 264 11.99 -5.48 -4.89
N TYR A 265 11.26 -5.22 -5.97
CA TYR A 265 11.44 -5.89 -7.25
C TYR A 265 10.90 -5.04 -8.40
N ARG A 266 11.29 -5.39 -9.61
CA ARG A 266 10.71 -4.83 -10.85
C ARG A 266 10.50 -5.92 -11.90
N SER A 267 9.57 -5.70 -12.81
CA SER A 267 9.45 -6.49 -14.01
C SER A 267 10.41 -5.98 -15.09
N LYS A 268 10.94 -6.89 -15.92
CA LYS A 268 11.77 -6.55 -17.10
C LYS A 268 10.97 -5.84 -18.18
N GLN A 269 9.65 -6.08 -18.25
CA GLN A 269 8.74 -5.48 -19.22
C GLN A 269 7.51 -4.96 -18.51
N ILE A 270 6.98 -3.84 -18.99
CA ILE A 270 5.75 -3.23 -18.49
C ILE A 270 4.52 -3.74 -19.23
N ALA A 271 4.67 -4.11 -20.50
CA ALA A 271 3.58 -4.55 -21.36
C ALA A 271 4.09 -5.55 -22.41
N GLY A 272 3.16 -6.28 -23.01
CA GLY A 272 3.40 -7.17 -24.13
C GLY A 272 2.13 -7.34 -24.97
N ASP A 273 2.06 -8.43 -25.74
CA ASP A 273 0.94 -8.63 -26.65
C ASP A 273 -0.37 -8.88 -25.85
N HIS A 274 -1.24 -7.87 -25.88
CA HIS A 274 -2.54 -7.83 -25.18
C HIS A 274 -2.49 -7.89 -23.65
N TRP A 275 -1.39 -7.47 -23.02
CA TRP A 275 -1.30 -7.34 -21.56
C TRP A 275 -0.46 -6.14 -21.14
N VAL A 276 -0.73 -5.63 -19.93
CA VAL A 276 0.02 -4.56 -19.27
C VAL A 276 0.05 -4.79 -17.75
N LEU A 277 1.17 -4.44 -17.12
CA LEU A 277 1.35 -4.47 -15.66
C LEU A 277 1.13 -3.07 -15.08
N VAL A 278 0.47 -3.00 -13.92
CA VAL A 278 0.24 -1.71 -13.22
C VAL A 278 0.50 -1.86 -11.72
N GLY A 279 0.95 -0.78 -11.08
CA GLY A 279 1.23 -0.77 -9.65
C GLY A 279 2.28 -1.81 -9.25
N ASP A 280 2.09 -2.46 -8.11
CA ASP A 280 3.03 -3.45 -7.58
C ASP A 280 3.16 -4.70 -8.46
N ALA A 281 2.22 -4.98 -9.37
CA ALA A 281 2.39 -6.05 -10.34
C ALA A 281 3.54 -5.76 -11.33
N LEU A 282 3.85 -4.48 -11.57
CA LEU A 282 5.01 -4.05 -12.36
C LEU A 282 6.30 -4.02 -11.52
N GLY A 283 6.21 -3.48 -10.30
CA GLY A 283 7.36 -3.37 -9.41
C GLY A 283 7.04 -2.59 -8.15
N PHE A 284 7.83 -2.84 -7.14
CA PHE A 284 7.72 -2.17 -5.84
C PHE A 284 9.12 -1.81 -5.33
N LEU A 285 9.24 -0.65 -4.73
CA LEU A 285 10.43 -0.19 -4.03
C LEU A 285 10.09 0.09 -2.56
N ASP A 286 11.08 -0.04 -1.68
CA ASP A 286 10.93 0.30 -0.26
C ASP A 286 10.63 1.81 -0.10
N PRO A 287 9.49 2.20 0.50
CA PRO A 287 9.05 3.58 0.53
C PRO A 287 9.59 4.36 1.73
N VAL A 288 10.90 4.34 1.99
CA VAL A 288 11.52 5.08 3.12
C VAL A 288 11.14 6.57 3.13
N TYR A 289 10.81 7.13 1.96
CA TYR A 289 10.53 8.57 1.77
C TYR A 289 9.20 8.83 1.08
N SER A 290 8.16 8.09 1.40
CA SER A 290 6.83 8.32 0.80
C SER A 290 5.94 9.25 1.62
#